data_dac344ff3a5daa045c499f5be6e6284a
#
_entry.id   dac344ff3a5daa045c499f5be6e6284a
#
_cell.length_a   1.000
_cell.length_b   1.000
_cell.length_c   1.000
_cell.angle_alpha   90.00
_cell.angle_beta   90.00
_cell.angle_gamma   90.00
#
_symmetry.space_group_name_H-M   'P 1'
#
loop_
_entity.id
_entity.type
_entity.pdbx_description
1 polymer ?
#
loop_
_entity_poly.entity_id
_entity_poly.type
_entity_poly.pdbx_seq_one_letter_code
_entity_poly.pdbx_strand_id
1 'polypeptide(L)'
;MPNLEKFAGKATVYHKHYSTGTFTIPGTSSIFTGMHPWSHRAFQLGAGLLPKHLSQTMFSALATTHGTLAYTQNKLADQILYQLEPDLDQHIDTWRYNVQNANIYPFFKKDIRMGYASFEDNIVQQGEGYDSSLFFGPLYRLYTLLGQQNARERYGENYPHGMPQSPGTFLLEDVVDGAIDLLDGIQEPTLAYFHFLPPHEPYAPTKEFFEAFMDDWLPTDKAVHDLSEKKTNLEKLNLQRRYYDEFIASWDHEAARLFQYLNDSGLTENSYILVTADHGELFERGELGHVTKMIYDPVVHVPLIISSPGQTRREDVHTFTSSVDLLPTIAHLTGNPIPDWSEGMLLPKLGGFEDDHRSIFSMDAKMNSSFTPLHNYSMAMTRDHHRLVYYCYPKDHYQKYEFYDLDADPEELKDLYPSSPSLAQEMQDELLQKVEEVNKPFQRNGL
;
A
#
# COMPACT_ATOMS: atom_id res chain seq x y z
N MET A 1 -13.04 -12.18 6.06
CA MET A 1 -12.65 -12.63 4.68
C MET A 1 -12.58 -14.17 4.62
N PRO A 2 -13.72 -14.86 4.55
CA PRO A 2 -13.72 -16.34 4.62
C PRO A 2 -13.02 -17.01 3.42
N ASN A 3 -13.01 -16.39 2.26
CA ASN A 3 -12.35 -16.95 1.07
C ASN A 3 -10.84 -16.77 1.12
N LEU A 4 -10.36 -15.62 1.58
CA LEU A 4 -8.94 -15.41 1.84
C LEU A 4 -8.45 -16.33 2.97
N GLU A 5 -9.24 -16.55 4.02
CA GLU A 5 -8.91 -17.48 5.10
C GLU A 5 -8.82 -18.93 4.58
N LYS A 6 -9.71 -19.33 3.67
CA LYS A 6 -9.65 -20.64 3.01
C LYS A 6 -8.36 -20.78 2.18
N PHE A 7 -7.96 -19.73 1.44
CA PHE A 7 -6.69 -19.70 0.72
C PHE A 7 -5.50 -19.81 1.70
N ALA A 8 -5.51 -19.03 2.79
CA ALA A 8 -4.51 -19.05 3.85
C ALA A 8 -4.38 -20.41 4.54
N GLY A 9 -5.41 -21.27 4.49
CA GLY A 9 -5.39 -22.63 5.03
C GLY A 9 -4.36 -23.56 4.33
N LYS A 10 -3.83 -23.15 3.18
CA LYS A 10 -2.81 -23.86 2.40
C LYS A 10 -1.60 -22.95 2.07
N ALA A 11 -1.30 -22.00 2.92
CA ALA A 11 -0.26 -21.00 2.69
C ALA A 11 0.52 -20.71 3.97
N THR A 12 1.61 -19.99 3.86
CA THR A 12 2.35 -19.40 4.99
C THR A 12 1.76 -18.04 5.32
N VAL A 13 1.32 -17.85 6.57
CA VAL A 13 0.69 -16.62 7.05
C VAL A 13 1.67 -15.90 7.97
N TYR A 14 1.98 -14.64 7.63
CA TYR A 14 2.86 -13.77 8.42
C TYR A 14 2.00 -12.82 9.25
N HIS A 15 1.90 -13.10 10.55
CA HIS A 15 1.00 -12.38 11.45
C HIS A 15 1.48 -10.98 11.85
N LYS A 16 2.77 -10.68 11.66
CA LYS A 16 3.39 -9.39 12.00
C LYS A 16 4.17 -8.85 10.80
N HIS A 17 3.46 -8.60 9.70
CA HIS A 17 4.04 -8.01 8.49
C HIS A 17 3.66 -6.53 8.38
N TYR A 18 4.66 -5.67 8.11
CA TYR A 18 4.48 -4.23 8.18
C TYR A 18 4.90 -3.53 6.90
N SER A 19 4.04 -2.61 6.45
CA SER A 19 4.37 -1.64 5.42
C SER A 19 5.38 -0.63 5.93
N THR A 20 6.25 -0.17 5.04
CA THR A 20 7.23 0.88 5.33
C THR A 20 6.67 2.29 5.20
N GLY A 21 5.48 2.43 4.62
CA GLY A 21 4.80 3.71 4.41
C GLY A 21 3.34 3.68 4.82
N THR A 22 2.74 4.84 4.96
CA THR A 22 1.33 4.97 5.37
C THR A 22 0.38 5.11 4.18
N PHE A 23 0.86 5.17 2.94
CA PHE A 23 0.06 5.32 1.73
C PHE A 23 0.77 4.74 0.49
N THR A 24 0.08 4.71 -0.65
CA THR A 24 0.47 3.97 -1.87
C THR A 24 1.89 4.25 -2.36
N ILE A 25 2.29 5.51 -2.52
CA ILE A 25 3.60 5.83 -3.13
C ILE A 25 4.77 5.19 -2.35
N PRO A 26 4.97 5.45 -1.03
CA PRO A 26 6.06 4.82 -0.30
C PRO A 26 5.89 3.31 -0.14
N GLY A 27 4.67 2.82 0.14
CA GLY A 27 4.41 1.39 0.34
C GLY A 27 4.73 0.57 -0.92
N THR A 28 4.12 0.93 -2.06
CA THR A 28 4.35 0.27 -3.36
C THR A 28 5.80 0.39 -3.82
N SER A 29 6.42 1.57 -3.67
CA SER A 29 7.84 1.75 -4.03
C SER A 29 8.75 0.83 -3.22
N SER A 30 8.48 0.64 -1.93
CA SER A 30 9.24 -0.28 -1.09
C SER A 30 9.06 -1.74 -1.49
N ILE A 31 7.84 -2.15 -1.86
CA ILE A 31 7.58 -3.49 -2.41
C ILE A 31 8.40 -3.72 -3.69
N PHE A 32 8.41 -2.75 -4.61
CA PHE A 32 9.11 -2.89 -5.88
C PHE A 32 10.61 -2.88 -5.73
N THR A 33 11.16 -2.03 -4.87
CA THR A 33 12.61 -1.80 -4.77
C THR A 33 13.31 -2.61 -3.69
N GLY A 34 12.58 -3.14 -2.69
CA GLY A 34 13.17 -3.72 -1.49
C GLY A 34 13.92 -2.68 -0.64
N MET A 35 13.65 -1.38 -0.84
CA MET A 35 14.26 -0.28 -0.11
C MET A 35 13.23 0.43 0.77
N HIS A 36 13.69 1.01 1.86
CA HIS A 36 12.84 1.89 2.68
C HIS A 36 12.63 3.25 1.99
N PRO A 37 11.58 4.01 2.39
CA PRO A 37 11.27 5.31 1.81
C PRO A 37 12.42 6.33 1.90
N TRP A 38 13.25 6.27 2.94
CA TRP A 38 14.44 7.13 3.05
C TRP A 38 15.52 6.88 1.99
N SER A 39 15.55 5.68 1.39
CA SER A 39 16.51 5.30 0.34
C SER A 39 15.95 5.55 -1.05
N HIS A 40 14.74 5.05 -1.38
CA HIS A 40 14.14 5.26 -2.68
C HIS A 40 13.55 6.66 -2.88
N ARG A 41 13.27 7.41 -1.81
CA ARG A 41 12.82 8.82 -1.78
C ARG A 41 11.47 9.12 -2.44
N ALA A 42 10.70 8.11 -2.80
CA ALA A 42 9.33 8.25 -3.26
C ALA A 42 8.39 8.30 -2.06
N PHE A 43 8.22 9.45 -1.46
CA PHE A 43 7.40 9.63 -0.25
C PHE A 43 6.45 10.83 -0.32
N GLN A 44 6.35 11.52 -1.44
CA GLN A 44 5.37 12.60 -1.64
C GLN A 44 4.18 12.09 -2.46
N LEU A 45 3.01 12.68 -2.27
CA LEU A 45 1.88 12.46 -3.18
C LEU A 45 2.27 12.89 -4.60
N GLY A 46 2.08 11.98 -5.56
CA GLY A 46 2.44 12.22 -6.95
C GLY A 46 3.95 12.18 -7.25
N ALA A 47 4.82 11.86 -6.28
CA ALA A 47 6.22 11.57 -6.55
C ALA A 47 6.40 10.17 -7.16
N GLY A 48 7.57 9.94 -7.71
CA GLY A 48 8.01 8.64 -8.17
C GLY A 48 9.41 8.31 -7.67
N LEU A 49 9.96 7.20 -8.14
CA LEU A 49 11.32 6.80 -7.84
C LEU A 49 12.32 7.81 -8.42
N LEU A 50 13.42 8.04 -7.71
CA LEU A 50 14.53 8.81 -8.26
C LEU A 50 15.11 8.08 -9.49
N PRO A 51 15.61 8.82 -10.51
CA PRO A 51 16.15 8.21 -11.74
C PRO A 51 17.20 7.12 -11.51
N LYS A 52 18.02 7.23 -10.47
CA LYS A 52 19.04 6.24 -10.12
C LYS A 52 18.47 4.89 -9.63
N HIS A 53 17.19 4.85 -9.24
CA HIS A 53 16.52 3.66 -8.72
C HIS A 53 15.55 3.01 -9.72
N LEU A 54 15.39 3.57 -10.92
CA LEU A 54 14.46 3.03 -11.91
C LEU A 54 14.82 1.61 -12.37
N SER A 55 16.12 1.28 -12.40
CA SER A 55 16.61 -0.08 -12.69
C SER A 55 16.87 -0.93 -11.44
N GLN A 56 16.42 -0.50 -10.27
CA GLN A 56 16.59 -1.18 -8.99
C GLN A 56 15.25 -1.66 -8.44
N THR A 57 14.58 -2.51 -9.19
CA THR A 57 13.24 -3.01 -8.88
C THR A 57 13.14 -4.53 -9.05
N MET A 58 12.08 -5.14 -8.55
CA MET A 58 11.82 -6.56 -8.76
C MET A 58 11.63 -6.90 -10.24
N PHE A 59 11.10 -5.96 -11.04
CA PHE A 59 10.94 -6.16 -12.48
C PHE A 59 12.30 -6.23 -13.17
N SER A 60 13.19 -5.28 -12.94
CA SER A 60 14.56 -5.30 -13.50
C SER A 60 15.39 -6.47 -12.96
N ALA A 61 15.24 -6.85 -11.69
CA ALA A 61 15.96 -7.96 -11.09
C ALA A 61 15.60 -9.31 -11.71
N LEU A 62 14.37 -9.49 -12.20
CA LEU A 62 13.89 -10.74 -12.79
C LEU A 62 13.81 -10.72 -14.32
N ALA A 63 13.95 -9.58 -14.98
CA ALA A 63 13.75 -9.41 -16.43
C ALA A 63 14.55 -10.37 -17.33
N THR A 64 15.69 -10.90 -16.86
CA THR A 64 16.50 -11.85 -17.63
C THR A 64 16.01 -13.29 -17.56
N THR A 65 15.15 -13.62 -16.63
CA THR A 65 14.69 -14.99 -16.33
C THR A 65 13.19 -15.16 -16.39
N HIS A 66 12.44 -14.07 -16.21
CA HIS A 66 10.98 -14.07 -16.17
C HIS A 66 10.42 -12.99 -17.09
N GLY A 67 9.31 -13.30 -17.75
CA GLY A 67 8.45 -12.26 -18.31
C GLY A 67 7.88 -11.39 -17.17
N THR A 68 7.52 -10.15 -17.49
CA THR A 68 7.03 -9.19 -16.50
C THR A 68 5.68 -8.62 -16.92
N LEU A 69 4.67 -8.79 -16.06
CA LEU A 69 3.33 -8.25 -16.25
C LEU A 69 2.93 -7.43 -15.03
N ALA A 70 2.43 -6.21 -15.25
CA ALA A 70 1.93 -5.37 -14.19
C ALA A 70 0.56 -4.75 -14.54
N TYR A 71 -0.37 -4.83 -13.60
CA TYR A 71 -1.66 -4.16 -13.63
C TYR A 71 -1.93 -3.50 -12.28
N THR A 72 -2.46 -2.29 -12.30
CA THR A 72 -2.96 -1.61 -11.10
C THR A 72 -4.21 -0.82 -11.38
N GLN A 73 -5.13 -0.79 -10.43
CA GLN A 73 -6.27 0.14 -10.43
C GLN A 73 -5.94 1.46 -9.73
N ASN A 74 -4.85 1.53 -8.97
CA ASN A 74 -4.47 2.73 -8.23
C ASN A 74 -3.64 3.67 -9.12
N LYS A 75 -4.13 4.90 -9.33
CA LYS A 75 -3.46 5.91 -10.17
C LYS A 75 -2.05 6.28 -9.69
N LEU A 76 -1.79 6.22 -8.38
CA LEU A 76 -0.48 6.54 -7.82
C LEU A 76 0.52 5.40 -8.03
N ALA A 77 0.08 4.16 -7.87
CA ALA A 77 0.90 2.99 -8.21
C ALA A 77 1.15 2.92 -9.72
N ASP A 78 0.16 3.24 -10.56
CA ASP A 78 0.29 3.31 -12.02
C ASP A 78 1.33 4.36 -12.45
N GLN A 79 1.42 5.48 -11.74
CA GLN A 79 2.45 6.49 -11.99
C GLN A 79 3.87 5.93 -11.78
N ILE A 80 4.07 5.07 -10.76
CA ILE A 80 5.36 4.40 -10.54
C ILE A 80 5.60 3.38 -11.65
N LEU A 81 4.63 2.53 -11.99
CA LEU A 81 4.73 1.54 -13.07
C LEU A 81 5.08 2.20 -14.41
N TYR A 82 4.61 3.41 -14.67
CA TYR A 82 5.00 4.17 -15.86
C TYR A 82 6.48 4.49 -15.93
N GLN A 83 7.09 4.80 -14.79
CA GLN A 83 8.53 5.04 -14.74
C GLN A 83 9.31 3.75 -15.03
N LEU A 84 8.70 2.60 -14.74
CA LEU A 84 9.27 1.27 -14.88
C LEU A 84 8.88 0.57 -16.20
N GLU A 85 8.12 1.23 -17.09
CA GLU A 85 7.71 0.69 -18.39
C GLU A 85 8.86 0.04 -19.20
N PRO A 86 10.11 0.57 -19.17
CA PRO A 86 11.22 -0.07 -19.88
C PRO A 86 11.60 -1.48 -19.40
N ASP A 87 11.23 -1.84 -18.16
CA ASP A 87 11.51 -3.13 -17.53
C ASP A 87 10.27 -4.04 -17.48
N LEU A 88 9.15 -3.62 -18.12
CA LEU A 88 7.90 -4.35 -18.17
C LEU A 88 7.62 -4.84 -19.60
N ASP A 89 7.44 -6.15 -19.77
CA ASP A 89 6.97 -6.71 -21.04
C ASP A 89 5.52 -6.34 -21.31
N GLN A 90 4.71 -6.30 -20.23
CA GLN A 90 3.31 -5.93 -20.29
C GLN A 90 2.94 -5.00 -19.15
N HIS A 91 2.73 -3.72 -19.44
CA HIS A 91 2.07 -2.77 -18.56
C HIS A 91 0.61 -2.63 -18.98
N ILE A 92 -0.28 -3.21 -18.19
CA ILE A 92 -1.71 -3.16 -18.46
C ILE A 92 -2.26 -1.83 -17.94
N ASP A 93 -2.92 -1.13 -18.85
CA ASP A 93 -3.47 0.18 -18.54
C ASP A 93 -4.53 0.13 -17.43
N THR A 94 -4.40 1.01 -16.45
CA THR A 94 -5.34 1.19 -15.32
C THR A 94 -6.80 1.32 -15.75
N TRP A 95 -7.08 1.83 -16.98
CA TRP A 95 -8.42 2.01 -17.51
C TRP A 95 -9.02 0.79 -18.18
N ARG A 96 -8.24 -0.25 -18.37
CA ARG A 96 -8.64 -1.38 -19.22
C ARG A 96 -9.94 -2.04 -18.76
N TYR A 97 -10.19 -2.11 -17.47
CA TYR A 97 -11.39 -2.75 -16.90
C TYR A 97 -12.37 -1.75 -16.30
N ASN A 98 -12.28 -0.48 -16.69
CA ASN A 98 -13.26 0.52 -16.31
C ASN A 98 -14.51 0.46 -17.19
N VAL A 99 -15.67 0.67 -16.58
CA VAL A 99 -16.98 0.74 -17.29
C VAL A 99 -16.99 1.81 -18.39
N GLN A 100 -16.13 2.80 -18.24
CA GLN A 100 -15.97 3.90 -19.20
C GLN A 100 -14.90 3.52 -20.21
N ASN A 101 -15.31 3.24 -21.45
CA ASN A 101 -14.35 3.12 -22.54
C ASN A 101 -13.64 4.47 -22.75
N ALA A 102 -12.38 4.53 -22.38
CA ALA A 102 -11.56 5.75 -22.46
C ALA A 102 -11.13 6.04 -23.91
N ASN A 103 -12.09 6.37 -24.79
CA ASN A 103 -11.79 6.71 -26.20
C ASN A 103 -10.88 7.94 -26.34
N ILE A 104 -10.82 8.81 -25.33
CA ILE A 104 -9.93 10.00 -25.34
C ILE A 104 -8.51 9.64 -24.91
N TYR A 105 -8.35 8.64 -24.07
CA TYR A 105 -7.09 8.22 -23.47
C TYR A 105 -5.98 7.83 -24.48
N PRO A 106 -6.23 7.06 -25.56
CA PRO A 106 -5.21 6.71 -26.53
C PRO A 106 -4.55 7.89 -27.24
N PHE A 107 -5.28 9.01 -27.38
CA PHE A 107 -4.80 10.19 -28.11
C PHE A 107 -3.98 11.14 -27.21
N PHE A 108 -4.26 11.17 -25.90
CA PHE A 108 -3.71 12.15 -24.97
C PHE A 108 -3.10 11.50 -23.72
N LYS A 109 -2.69 10.25 -23.83
CA LYS A 109 -2.26 9.39 -22.72
C LYS A 109 -1.32 10.10 -21.73
N LYS A 110 -0.24 10.73 -22.21
CA LYS A 110 0.74 11.43 -21.36
C LYS A 110 0.18 12.75 -20.82
N ASP A 111 -0.45 13.54 -21.68
CA ASP A 111 -0.96 14.88 -21.31
C ASP A 111 -2.15 14.79 -20.35
N ILE A 112 -3.04 13.83 -20.54
CA ILE A 112 -4.19 13.63 -19.65
C ILE A 112 -3.76 13.22 -18.27
N ARG A 113 -2.78 12.32 -18.13
CA ARG A 113 -2.29 11.86 -16.81
C ARG A 113 -1.64 12.99 -16.04
N MET A 114 -0.73 13.70 -16.67
CA MET A 114 -0.09 14.86 -16.05
C MET A 114 -1.11 15.95 -15.72
N GLY A 115 -2.01 16.25 -16.64
CA GLY A 115 -3.06 17.23 -16.44
C GLY A 115 -4.07 16.83 -15.35
N TYR A 116 -4.43 15.56 -15.28
CA TYR A 116 -5.31 15.04 -14.22
C TYR A 116 -4.65 15.09 -12.85
N ALA A 117 -3.43 14.57 -12.73
CA ALA A 117 -2.69 14.61 -11.47
C ALA A 117 -2.51 16.03 -10.96
N SER A 118 -2.13 16.96 -11.85
CA SER A 118 -1.98 18.37 -11.53
C SER A 118 -3.31 19.05 -11.19
N PHE A 119 -4.38 18.75 -11.92
CA PHE A 119 -5.71 19.30 -11.63
C PHE A 119 -6.25 18.78 -10.29
N GLU A 120 -6.11 17.51 -10.03
CA GLU A 120 -6.54 16.89 -8.77
C GLU A 120 -5.76 17.47 -7.59
N ASP A 121 -4.43 17.58 -7.72
CA ASP A 121 -3.58 18.13 -6.65
C ASP A 121 -3.84 19.63 -6.44
N ASN A 122 -3.76 20.45 -7.49
CA ASN A 122 -3.81 21.91 -7.34
C ASN A 122 -5.21 22.49 -7.18
N ILE A 123 -6.23 21.88 -7.80
CA ILE A 123 -7.60 22.45 -7.84
C ILE A 123 -8.53 21.73 -6.87
N VAL A 124 -8.51 20.40 -6.86
CA VAL A 124 -9.43 19.64 -6.02
C VAL A 124 -8.92 19.51 -4.59
N GLN A 125 -7.64 19.17 -4.40
CA GLN A 125 -7.02 19.00 -3.10
C GLN A 125 -6.34 20.27 -2.56
N GLN A 126 -6.27 21.32 -3.37
CA GLN A 126 -5.60 22.60 -3.03
C GLN A 126 -4.13 22.41 -2.63
N GLY A 127 -3.46 21.43 -3.21
CA GLY A 127 -2.04 21.18 -3.03
C GLY A 127 -1.16 22.19 -3.78
N GLU A 128 0.15 22.15 -3.53
CA GLU A 128 1.14 23.05 -4.16
C GLU A 128 2.03 22.32 -5.19
N GLY A 129 1.59 21.16 -5.71
CA GLY A 129 2.48 20.20 -6.32
C GLY A 129 2.89 20.43 -7.76
N TYR A 130 1.96 20.51 -8.72
CA TYR A 130 2.30 20.43 -10.14
C TYR A 130 1.59 21.46 -11.01
N ASP A 131 2.28 21.92 -12.04
CA ASP A 131 1.67 22.77 -13.07
C ASP A 131 0.58 21.99 -13.82
N SER A 132 -0.63 22.52 -13.85
CA SER A 132 -1.80 21.90 -14.43
C SER A 132 -2.03 22.31 -15.88
N SER A 133 -2.48 21.36 -16.72
CA SER A 133 -3.11 21.70 -18.00
C SER A 133 -4.49 22.28 -17.76
N LEU A 134 -4.66 23.59 -17.98
CA LEU A 134 -5.95 24.28 -17.87
C LEU A 134 -6.99 23.79 -18.89
N PHE A 135 -6.59 23.03 -19.88
CA PHE A 135 -7.50 22.51 -20.91
C PHE A 135 -7.79 21.00 -20.68
N PHE A 136 -6.77 20.18 -20.62
CA PHE A 136 -6.96 18.72 -20.55
C PHE A 136 -7.45 18.24 -19.19
N GLY A 137 -7.02 18.85 -18.10
CA GLY A 137 -7.48 18.50 -16.75
C GLY A 137 -8.99 18.67 -16.58
N PRO A 138 -9.58 19.86 -16.84
CA PRO A 138 -11.02 20.08 -16.80
C PRO A 138 -11.81 19.22 -17.78
N LEU A 139 -11.30 19.03 -19.01
CA LEU A 139 -11.96 18.17 -20.01
C LEU A 139 -12.03 16.72 -19.55
N TYR A 140 -10.92 16.22 -19.02
CA TYR A 140 -10.84 14.89 -18.43
C TYR A 140 -11.79 14.74 -17.24
N ARG A 141 -11.84 15.73 -16.34
CA ARG A 141 -12.76 15.73 -15.20
C ARG A 141 -14.23 15.69 -15.66
N LEU A 142 -14.59 16.47 -16.66
CA LEU A 142 -15.93 16.45 -17.23
C LEU A 142 -16.26 15.07 -17.82
N TYR A 143 -15.35 14.48 -18.58
CA TYR A 143 -15.51 13.14 -19.14
C TYR A 143 -15.71 12.08 -18.04
N THR A 144 -14.91 12.14 -16.98
CA THR A 144 -15.02 11.24 -15.83
C THR A 144 -16.38 11.38 -15.14
N LEU A 145 -16.84 12.62 -14.91
CA LEU A 145 -18.15 12.88 -14.28
C LEU A 145 -19.32 12.35 -15.12
N LEU A 146 -19.30 12.55 -16.42
CA LEU A 146 -20.34 12.01 -17.32
C LEU A 146 -20.33 10.49 -17.31
N GLY A 147 -19.16 9.87 -17.32
CA GLY A 147 -19.03 8.43 -17.25
C GLY A 147 -19.49 7.86 -15.91
N GLN A 148 -19.18 8.51 -14.81
CA GLN A 148 -19.66 8.15 -13.48
C GLN A 148 -21.19 8.21 -13.39
N GLN A 149 -21.80 9.24 -13.97
CA GLN A 149 -23.26 9.35 -14.03
C GLN A 149 -23.87 8.19 -14.82
N ASN A 150 -23.37 7.90 -16.02
CA ASN A 150 -23.85 6.79 -16.83
C ASN A 150 -23.68 5.42 -16.14
N ALA A 151 -22.54 5.20 -15.50
CA ALA A 151 -22.30 3.97 -14.74
C ALA A 151 -23.27 3.84 -13.56
N ARG A 152 -23.52 4.94 -12.84
CA ARG A 152 -24.49 4.96 -11.72
C ARG A 152 -25.92 4.69 -12.18
N GLU A 153 -26.33 5.23 -13.31
CA GLU A 153 -27.66 4.98 -13.89
C GLU A 153 -27.84 3.50 -14.30
N ARG A 154 -26.76 2.86 -14.75
CA ARG A 154 -26.80 1.49 -15.26
C ARG A 154 -26.58 0.42 -14.17
N TYR A 155 -25.70 0.68 -13.21
CA TYR A 155 -25.25 -0.33 -12.23
C TYR A 155 -25.47 0.09 -10.78
N GLY A 156 -25.91 1.32 -10.51
CA GLY A 156 -26.02 1.87 -9.14
C GLY A 156 -26.98 1.12 -8.23
N GLU A 157 -27.89 0.32 -8.78
CA GLU A 157 -28.75 -0.56 -7.96
C GLU A 157 -27.93 -1.64 -7.22
N ASN A 158 -26.80 -2.06 -7.80
CA ASN A 158 -25.89 -3.05 -7.22
C ASN A 158 -24.88 -2.44 -6.25
N TYR A 159 -24.76 -1.11 -6.19
CA TYR A 159 -23.79 -0.38 -5.38
C TYR A 159 -24.47 0.76 -4.59
N PRO A 160 -25.17 0.45 -3.48
CA PRO A 160 -25.99 1.43 -2.76
C PRO A 160 -25.21 2.64 -2.22
N HIS A 161 -23.94 2.47 -1.84
CA HIS A 161 -23.06 3.55 -1.37
C HIS A 161 -22.35 4.33 -2.50
N GLY A 162 -22.60 3.97 -3.74
CA GLY A 162 -21.94 4.53 -4.91
C GLY A 162 -21.01 3.52 -5.58
N MET A 163 -20.52 3.86 -6.76
CA MET A 163 -19.69 2.96 -7.56
C MET A 163 -18.22 2.97 -7.10
N PRO A 164 -17.51 1.83 -7.18
CA PRO A 164 -16.06 1.82 -7.00
C PRO A 164 -15.39 2.69 -8.05
N GLN A 165 -14.37 3.47 -7.67
CA GLN A 165 -13.74 4.45 -8.55
C GLN A 165 -12.24 4.57 -8.31
N SER A 166 -11.42 4.37 -9.37
CA SER A 166 -10.02 4.82 -9.40
C SER A 166 -9.38 4.56 -10.77
N PRO A 167 -8.97 5.55 -11.47
CA PRO A 167 -9.47 6.92 -11.57
C PRO A 167 -10.85 6.99 -12.22
N GLY A 168 -11.33 5.94 -12.87
CA GLY A 168 -12.67 5.78 -13.43
C GLY A 168 -13.50 4.77 -12.65
N THR A 169 -14.76 4.63 -13.04
CA THR A 169 -15.68 3.66 -12.44
C THR A 169 -15.40 2.26 -12.96
N PHE A 170 -15.40 1.29 -12.08
CA PHE A 170 -15.24 -0.12 -12.45
C PHE A 170 -16.26 -1.01 -11.70
N LEU A 171 -16.42 -2.23 -12.16
CA LEU A 171 -17.16 -3.28 -11.46
C LEU A 171 -16.15 -4.27 -10.88
N LEU A 172 -16.42 -4.80 -9.68
CA LEU A 172 -15.51 -5.76 -9.02
C LEU A 172 -15.35 -7.03 -9.86
N GLU A 173 -16.46 -7.52 -10.40
CA GLU A 173 -16.51 -8.68 -11.28
C GLU A 173 -15.67 -8.51 -12.55
N ASP A 174 -15.76 -7.35 -13.24
CA ASP A 174 -15.01 -7.09 -14.47
C ASP A 174 -13.51 -7.08 -14.25
N VAL A 175 -13.07 -6.59 -13.08
CA VAL A 175 -11.65 -6.53 -12.72
C VAL A 175 -11.10 -7.92 -12.42
N VAL A 176 -11.87 -8.75 -11.72
CA VAL A 176 -11.47 -10.14 -11.44
C VAL A 176 -11.45 -10.96 -12.72
N ASP A 177 -12.46 -10.82 -13.60
CA ASP A 177 -12.47 -11.46 -14.91
C ASP A 177 -11.26 -11.05 -15.74
N GLY A 178 -10.94 -9.74 -15.74
CA GLY A 178 -9.77 -9.23 -16.43
C GLY A 178 -8.44 -9.76 -15.89
N ALA A 179 -8.33 -9.94 -14.58
CA ALA A 179 -7.15 -10.55 -13.97
C ALA A 179 -7.02 -12.04 -14.36
N ILE A 180 -8.13 -12.77 -14.38
CA ILE A 180 -8.18 -14.18 -14.83
C ILE A 180 -7.77 -14.28 -16.30
N ASP A 181 -8.31 -13.43 -17.17
CA ASP A 181 -7.96 -13.40 -18.61
C ASP A 181 -6.47 -13.12 -18.84
N LEU A 182 -5.88 -12.23 -18.03
CA LEU A 182 -4.45 -11.94 -18.11
C LEU A 182 -3.60 -13.15 -17.66
N LEU A 183 -4.03 -13.82 -16.59
CA LEU A 183 -3.33 -15.00 -16.07
C LEU A 183 -3.44 -16.18 -17.03
N ASP A 184 -4.57 -16.36 -17.73
CA ASP A 184 -4.75 -17.41 -18.73
C ASP A 184 -3.81 -17.23 -19.94
N GLY A 185 -3.43 -15.99 -20.23
CA GLY A 185 -2.50 -15.64 -21.31
C GLY A 185 -1.02 -15.70 -20.94
N ILE A 186 -0.65 -16.00 -19.69
CA ILE A 186 0.74 -16.02 -19.23
C ILE A 186 1.53 -17.16 -19.88
N GLN A 187 2.75 -16.83 -20.33
CA GLN A 187 3.76 -17.81 -20.70
C GLN A 187 4.83 -17.85 -19.60
N GLU A 188 5.03 -19.02 -19.04
CA GLU A 188 6.00 -19.24 -17.97
C GLU A 188 7.46 -19.08 -18.42
N PRO A 189 8.37 -18.66 -17.53
CA PRO A 189 8.11 -18.12 -16.18
C PRO A 189 7.76 -16.63 -16.23
N THR A 190 6.87 -16.15 -15.35
CA THR A 190 6.42 -14.75 -15.33
C THR A 190 6.31 -14.21 -13.90
N LEU A 191 6.79 -12.98 -13.67
CA LEU A 191 6.46 -12.15 -12.54
C LEU A 191 5.20 -11.33 -12.88
N ALA A 192 4.06 -11.69 -12.30
CA ALA A 192 2.81 -10.99 -12.49
C ALA A 192 2.44 -10.18 -11.22
N TYR A 193 2.30 -8.88 -11.36
CA TYR A 193 1.89 -7.97 -10.31
C TYR A 193 0.49 -7.43 -10.58
N PHE A 194 -0.42 -7.66 -9.63
CA PHE A 194 -1.78 -7.13 -9.65
C PHE A 194 -2.01 -6.28 -8.40
N HIS A 195 -2.42 -5.03 -8.58
CA HIS A 195 -2.79 -4.14 -7.51
C HIS A 195 -4.25 -3.74 -7.66
N PHE A 196 -5.09 -4.38 -6.89
CA PHE A 196 -6.51 -4.09 -6.82
C PHE A 196 -6.77 -2.92 -5.88
N LEU A 197 -7.73 -2.04 -6.24
CA LEU A 197 -8.08 -0.90 -5.42
C LEU A 197 -8.80 -1.29 -4.12
N PRO A 198 -9.79 -2.22 -4.13
CA PRO A 198 -10.48 -2.58 -2.90
C PRO A 198 -9.52 -3.12 -1.82
N PRO A 199 -9.71 -2.72 -0.57
CA PRO A 199 -10.84 -1.98 0.00
C PRO A 199 -10.62 -0.45 0.15
N HIS A 200 -9.78 0.18 -0.67
CA HIS A 200 -9.51 1.63 -0.66
C HIS A 200 -10.81 2.45 -0.86
N GLU A 201 -10.86 3.65 -0.28
CA GLU A 201 -11.96 4.60 -0.51
C GLU A 201 -12.10 5.02 -2.00
N PRO A 202 -13.32 5.31 -2.51
CA PRO A 202 -14.60 5.28 -1.81
C PRO A 202 -15.08 3.86 -1.54
N TYR A 203 -15.51 3.59 -0.31
CA TYR A 203 -16.01 2.27 0.08
C TYR A 203 -17.35 2.00 -0.60
N ALA A 204 -17.33 1.12 -1.56
CA ALA A 204 -18.47 0.83 -2.44
C ALA A 204 -18.83 -0.66 -2.40
N PRO A 205 -19.41 -1.16 -1.32
CA PRO A 205 -19.85 -2.53 -1.21
C PRO A 205 -20.95 -2.84 -2.23
N THR A 206 -21.01 -4.08 -2.67
CA THR A 206 -22.13 -4.57 -3.46
C THR A 206 -23.38 -4.69 -2.60
N LYS A 207 -24.56 -4.68 -3.22
CA LYS A 207 -25.88 -4.77 -2.55
C LYS A 207 -25.99 -5.97 -1.62
N GLU A 208 -25.30 -7.07 -1.91
CA GLU A 208 -25.30 -8.28 -1.09
C GLU A 208 -24.71 -8.03 0.31
N PHE A 209 -23.69 -7.18 0.41
CA PHE A 209 -22.99 -6.88 1.67
C PHE A 209 -23.40 -5.54 2.29
N PHE A 210 -24.35 -4.83 1.67
CA PHE A 210 -24.87 -3.57 2.19
C PHE A 210 -25.53 -3.77 3.53
N GLU A 211 -25.14 -2.95 4.51
CA GLU A 211 -25.58 -3.04 5.91
C GLU A 211 -25.28 -4.38 6.63
N ALA A 212 -24.37 -5.20 6.08
CA ALA A 212 -24.03 -6.51 6.65
C ALA A 212 -23.32 -6.42 8.02
N PHE A 213 -22.68 -5.29 8.31
CA PHE A 213 -21.94 -5.04 9.56
C PHE A 213 -22.54 -3.91 10.40
N MET A 214 -23.81 -3.60 10.21
CA MET A 214 -24.58 -2.64 11.04
C MET A 214 -25.03 -3.30 12.34
N ASP A 215 -24.05 -3.61 13.19
CA ASP A 215 -24.23 -4.20 14.52
C ASP A 215 -24.07 -3.16 15.65
N ASP A 216 -24.23 -3.57 16.91
CA ASP A 216 -24.06 -2.74 18.10
C ASP A 216 -22.59 -2.67 18.57
N TRP A 217 -21.64 -3.29 17.85
CA TRP A 217 -20.24 -3.22 18.20
C TRP A 217 -19.69 -1.81 17.98
N LEU A 218 -18.96 -1.31 18.97
CA LEU A 218 -18.27 -0.03 18.92
C LEU A 218 -16.76 -0.25 19.14
N PRO A 219 -15.91 0.43 18.37
CA PRO A 219 -14.47 0.41 18.62
C PRO A 219 -14.15 1.08 19.95
N THR A 220 -12.98 0.77 20.50
CA THR A 220 -12.42 1.50 21.63
C THR A 220 -12.30 2.98 21.28
N ASP A 221 -12.85 3.85 22.14
CA ASP A 221 -12.71 5.30 21.96
C ASP A 221 -11.27 5.73 22.29
N LYS A 222 -10.60 6.28 21.29
CA LYS A 222 -9.21 6.74 21.38
C LYS A 222 -9.17 8.27 21.27
N ALA A 223 -8.43 8.91 22.15
CA ALA A 223 -8.30 10.36 22.15
C ALA A 223 -7.85 10.89 20.78
N VAL A 224 -8.41 12.02 20.35
CA VAL A 224 -7.98 12.69 19.11
C VAL A 224 -6.51 13.05 19.21
N HIS A 225 -5.72 12.61 18.23
CA HIS A 225 -4.29 12.89 18.19
C HIS A 225 -4.03 14.35 17.75
N ASP A 226 -2.98 14.97 18.30
CA ASP A 226 -2.62 16.36 18.02
C ASP A 226 -2.33 16.61 16.51
N LEU A 227 -1.80 15.61 15.81
CA LEU A 227 -1.51 15.67 14.37
C LEU A 227 -2.70 15.29 13.48
N SER A 228 -3.87 14.97 14.05
CA SER A 228 -5.06 14.72 13.24
C SER A 228 -5.52 16.00 12.55
N GLU A 229 -5.51 15.99 11.23
CA GLU A 229 -5.94 17.11 10.40
C GLU A 229 -7.47 17.15 10.26
N LYS A 230 -8.12 15.98 10.27
CA LYS A 230 -9.56 15.83 10.02
C LYS A 230 -10.42 16.01 11.28
N LYS A 231 -9.89 15.70 12.46
CA LYS A 231 -10.58 15.74 13.75
C LYS A 231 -12.00 15.15 13.69
N THR A 232 -12.10 14.04 12.98
CA THR A 232 -13.37 13.33 12.74
C THR A 232 -13.89 12.73 14.05
N ASN A 233 -15.20 12.84 14.32
CA ASN A 233 -15.77 12.25 15.51
C ASN A 233 -15.91 10.72 15.40
N LEU A 234 -16.01 10.04 16.56
CA LEU A 234 -16.06 8.59 16.65
C LEU A 234 -17.23 7.98 15.86
N GLU A 235 -18.41 8.60 15.89
CA GLU A 235 -19.58 8.11 15.17
C GLU A 235 -19.34 8.01 13.67
N LYS A 236 -18.75 9.06 13.06
CA LYS A 236 -18.40 9.07 11.64
C LYS A 236 -17.26 8.08 11.33
N LEU A 237 -16.26 7.99 12.20
CA LEU A 237 -15.16 7.02 12.05
C LEU A 237 -15.70 5.59 12.05
N ASN A 238 -16.57 5.26 13.00
CA ASN A 238 -17.17 3.93 13.09
C ASN A 238 -18.08 3.62 11.89
N LEU A 239 -18.85 4.60 11.41
CA LEU A 239 -19.67 4.43 10.20
C LEU A 239 -18.80 4.13 8.97
N GLN A 240 -17.70 4.86 8.78
CA GLN A 240 -16.79 4.64 7.65
C GLN A 240 -16.06 3.29 7.76
N ARG A 241 -15.69 2.86 8.98
CA ARG A 241 -15.14 1.54 9.22
C ARG A 241 -16.11 0.42 8.80
N ARG A 242 -17.40 0.56 9.11
CA ARG A 242 -18.44 -0.41 8.68
C ARG A 242 -18.53 -0.50 7.16
N TYR A 243 -18.52 0.64 6.45
CA TYR A 243 -18.50 0.64 4.99
C TYR A 243 -17.24 0.00 4.43
N TYR A 244 -16.10 0.19 5.08
CA TYR A 244 -14.86 -0.48 4.75
C TYR A 244 -14.95 -2.00 4.94
N ASP A 245 -15.51 -2.47 6.05
CA ASP A 245 -15.72 -3.90 6.33
C ASP A 245 -16.67 -4.54 5.29
N GLU A 246 -17.74 -3.84 4.91
CA GLU A 246 -18.66 -4.27 3.85
C GLU A 246 -17.96 -4.36 2.49
N PHE A 247 -17.07 -3.41 2.20
CA PHE A 247 -16.31 -3.41 0.95
C PHE A 247 -15.26 -4.52 0.93
N ILE A 248 -14.62 -4.82 2.07
CA ILE A 248 -13.77 -6.00 2.24
C ILE A 248 -14.55 -7.29 1.94
N ALA A 249 -15.77 -7.42 2.46
CA ALA A 249 -16.59 -8.60 2.23
C ALA A 249 -16.97 -8.76 0.75
N SER A 250 -17.33 -7.65 0.09
CA SER A 250 -17.61 -7.62 -1.35
C SER A 250 -16.39 -8.03 -2.18
N TRP A 251 -15.22 -7.54 -1.81
CA TRP A 251 -13.97 -7.89 -2.47
C TRP A 251 -13.58 -9.37 -2.23
N ASP A 252 -13.70 -9.86 -1.01
CA ASP A 252 -13.42 -11.27 -0.69
C ASP A 252 -14.32 -12.24 -1.46
N HIS A 253 -15.58 -11.84 -1.69
CA HIS A 253 -16.51 -12.62 -2.53
C HIS A 253 -16.02 -12.74 -3.97
N GLU A 254 -15.62 -11.64 -4.58
CA GLU A 254 -15.11 -11.63 -5.97
C GLU A 254 -13.72 -12.28 -6.06
N ALA A 255 -12.84 -12.04 -5.10
CA ALA A 255 -11.50 -12.64 -5.04
C ALA A 255 -11.55 -14.18 -4.93
N ALA A 256 -12.65 -14.74 -4.40
CA ALA A 256 -12.86 -16.20 -4.38
C ALA A 256 -12.78 -16.81 -5.77
N ARG A 257 -13.27 -16.11 -6.81
CA ARG A 257 -13.23 -16.56 -8.20
C ARG A 257 -11.80 -16.61 -8.73
N LEU A 258 -10.98 -15.61 -8.35
CA LEU A 258 -9.55 -15.60 -8.68
C LEU A 258 -8.81 -16.73 -7.98
N PHE A 259 -9.04 -16.95 -6.67
CA PHE A 259 -8.43 -18.09 -5.95
C PHE A 259 -8.86 -19.44 -6.52
N GLN A 260 -10.12 -19.58 -6.92
CA GLN A 260 -10.62 -20.77 -7.57
C GLN A 260 -9.91 -21.00 -8.92
N TYR A 261 -9.78 -19.98 -9.75
CA TYR A 261 -9.06 -20.04 -11.02
C TYR A 261 -7.60 -20.47 -10.83
N LEU A 262 -6.88 -19.83 -9.87
CA LEU A 262 -5.48 -20.19 -9.57
C LEU A 262 -5.31 -21.67 -9.21
N ASN A 263 -6.28 -22.22 -8.49
CA ASN A 263 -6.29 -23.66 -8.17
C ASN A 263 -6.61 -24.53 -9.38
N ASP A 264 -7.66 -24.19 -10.15
CA ASP A 264 -8.19 -25.04 -11.23
C ASP A 264 -7.28 -25.03 -12.46
N SER A 265 -6.56 -23.93 -12.71
CA SER A 265 -5.56 -23.79 -13.76
C SER A 265 -4.23 -24.51 -13.45
N GLY A 266 -4.04 -24.97 -12.21
CA GLY A 266 -2.78 -25.57 -11.76
C GLY A 266 -1.68 -24.56 -11.41
N LEU A 267 -1.97 -23.26 -11.40
CA LEU A 267 -1.00 -22.22 -11.03
C LEU A 267 -0.52 -22.38 -9.57
N THR A 268 -1.38 -22.88 -8.67
CA THR A 268 -0.97 -23.18 -7.28
C THR A 268 0.08 -24.28 -7.17
N GLU A 269 0.25 -25.12 -8.21
CA GLU A 269 1.21 -26.24 -8.18
C GLU A 269 2.61 -25.82 -8.65
N ASN A 270 2.74 -24.73 -9.40
CA ASN A 270 4.00 -24.29 -10.02
C ASN A 270 4.37 -22.83 -9.76
N SER A 271 3.58 -22.10 -8.96
CA SER A 271 3.79 -20.69 -8.72
C SER A 271 3.83 -20.35 -7.23
N TYR A 272 4.62 -19.34 -6.87
CA TYR A 272 4.47 -18.62 -5.61
C TYR A 272 3.37 -17.60 -5.75
N ILE A 273 2.38 -17.61 -4.87
CA ILE A 273 1.27 -16.64 -4.88
C ILE A 273 1.34 -15.83 -3.60
N LEU A 274 1.59 -14.54 -3.74
CA LEU A 274 1.73 -13.60 -2.63
C LEU A 274 0.49 -12.69 -2.58
N VAL A 275 -0.15 -12.63 -1.42
CA VAL A 275 -1.25 -11.70 -1.14
C VAL A 275 -0.82 -10.77 -0.01
N THR A 276 -0.78 -9.46 -0.29
CA THR A 276 -0.39 -8.43 0.67
C THR A 276 -1.14 -7.13 0.40
N ALA A 277 -0.84 -6.09 1.19
CA ALA A 277 -1.26 -4.72 0.92
C ALA A 277 -0.05 -3.77 1.02
N ASP A 278 -0.14 -2.63 0.36
CA ASP A 278 0.89 -1.59 0.38
C ASP A 278 0.80 -0.69 1.63
N HIS A 279 -0.37 -0.56 2.23
CA HIS A 279 -0.66 0.11 3.51
C HIS A 279 -2.01 -0.35 4.07
N GLY A 280 -2.33 0.09 5.27
CA GLY A 280 -3.64 -0.10 5.91
C GLY A 280 -4.50 1.16 5.88
N GLU A 281 -5.44 1.30 6.85
CA GLU A 281 -6.40 2.40 6.91
C GLU A 281 -6.70 2.78 8.36
N LEU A 282 -6.78 4.08 8.70
CA LEU A 282 -7.10 4.58 10.03
C LEU A 282 -8.57 5.01 10.13
N PHE A 283 -9.22 4.55 11.20
CA PHE A 283 -10.58 4.95 11.62
C PHE A 283 -10.58 5.30 13.10
N GLU A 284 -9.56 5.98 13.59
CA GLU A 284 -9.36 6.24 15.01
C GLU A 284 -8.64 7.56 15.27
N ARG A 285 -8.55 8.00 16.52
CA ARG A 285 -7.80 9.17 16.96
C ARG A 285 -8.12 10.45 16.18
N GLY A 286 -9.37 10.57 15.70
CA GLY A 286 -9.84 11.71 14.93
C GLY A 286 -9.42 11.67 13.44
N GLU A 287 -8.69 10.66 12.99
CA GLU A 287 -8.24 10.51 11.62
C GLU A 287 -9.05 9.48 10.85
N LEU A 288 -9.32 9.78 9.59
CA LEU A 288 -9.96 8.89 8.63
C LEU A 288 -9.05 8.82 7.40
N GLY A 289 -8.58 7.62 7.07
CA GLY A 289 -7.74 7.42 5.89
C GLY A 289 -6.29 7.08 6.22
N HIS A 290 -5.46 7.00 5.19
CA HIS A 290 -4.10 6.49 5.25
C HIS A 290 -3.02 7.53 4.92
N VAL A 291 -3.37 8.65 4.23
CA VAL A 291 -2.44 9.75 3.95
C VAL A 291 -2.28 10.58 5.22
N THR A 292 -1.65 10.03 6.22
CA THR A 292 -1.58 10.58 7.58
C THR A 292 -0.13 10.74 8.06
N LYS A 293 0.05 11.63 9.04
CA LYS A 293 1.31 11.77 9.80
C LYS A 293 1.42 10.75 10.95
N MET A 294 0.33 10.11 11.31
CA MET A 294 0.26 9.17 12.42
C MET A 294 0.61 7.76 11.96
N ILE A 295 1.46 7.08 12.72
CA ILE A 295 1.89 5.72 12.42
C ILE A 295 1.45 4.79 13.56
N TYR A 296 0.25 4.27 13.44
CA TYR A 296 -0.32 3.26 14.33
C TYR A 296 -0.54 1.94 13.58
N ASP A 297 -0.74 0.87 14.34
CA ASP A 297 -0.88 -0.47 13.79
C ASP A 297 -1.88 -0.54 12.62
N PRO A 298 -3.10 0.03 12.68
CA PRO A 298 -4.08 -0.09 11.60
C PRO A 298 -3.63 0.46 10.24
N VAL A 299 -2.65 1.36 10.19
CA VAL A 299 -2.19 1.95 8.92
C VAL A 299 -0.94 1.29 8.35
N VAL A 300 -0.17 0.56 9.17
CA VAL A 300 1.09 -0.05 8.74
C VAL A 300 1.14 -1.57 8.88
N HIS A 301 0.32 -2.17 9.74
CA HIS A 301 0.20 -3.62 9.86
C HIS A 301 -0.67 -4.16 8.73
N VAL A 302 -0.06 -4.86 7.79
CA VAL A 302 -0.71 -5.33 6.56
C VAL A 302 -0.67 -6.85 6.48
N PRO A 303 -1.66 -7.49 5.81
CA PRO A 303 -1.62 -8.93 5.60
C PRO A 303 -0.42 -9.33 4.73
N LEU A 304 0.16 -10.49 5.02
CA LEU A 304 1.05 -11.20 4.11
C LEU A 304 0.75 -12.69 4.17
N ILE A 305 0.34 -13.25 3.03
CA ILE A 305 0.03 -14.66 2.87
C ILE A 305 0.76 -15.14 1.63
N ILE A 306 1.59 -16.17 1.74
CA ILE A 306 2.37 -16.71 0.63
C ILE A 306 2.10 -18.20 0.49
N SER A 307 1.52 -18.59 -0.65
CA SER A 307 1.39 -19.99 -1.05
C SER A 307 2.60 -20.36 -1.88
N SER A 308 3.35 -21.36 -1.43
CA SER A 308 4.43 -21.98 -2.19
C SER A 308 3.89 -23.03 -3.17
N PRO A 309 4.60 -23.35 -4.27
CA PRO A 309 4.18 -24.36 -5.22
C PRO A 309 3.79 -25.68 -4.54
N GLY A 310 2.55 -26.13 -4.74
CA GLY A 310 2.02 -27.37 -4.17
C GLY A 310 1.84 -27.37 -2.64
N GLN A 311 1.85 -26.23 -1.98
CA GLN A 311 1.65 -26.14 -0.53
C GLN A 311 0.22 -26.58 -0.15
N THR A 312 0.11 -27.57 0.75
CA THR A 312 -1.16 -28.15 1.15
C THR A 312 -1.55 -27.92 2.61
N ARG A 313 -0.65 -27.28 3.38
CA ARG A 313 -0.83 -27.03 4.82
C ARG A 313 -0.49 -25.59 5.14
N ARG A 314 -1.22 -25.02 6.09
CA ARG A 314 -0.92 -23.71 6.66
C ARG A 314 0.35 -23.80 7.51
N GLU A 315 1.17 -22.77 7.37
CA GLU A 315 2.27 -22.45 8.30
C GLU A 315 2.06 -21.02 8.84
N ASP A 316 2.44 -20.79 10.07
CA ASP A 316 2.27 -19.50 10.74
C ASP A 316 3.64 -18.96 11.15
N VAL A 317 3.87 -17.66 10.89
CA VAL A 317 5.08 -16.90 11.25
C VAL A 317 4.66 -15.71 12.11
N HIS A 318 5.24 -15.59 13.31
CA HIS A 318 4.88 -14.56 14.28
C HIS A 318 5.97 -13.52 14.53
N THR A 319 7.15 -13.68 13.92
CA THR A 319 8.22 -12.68 13.95
C THR A 319 7.91 -11.49 13.05
N PHE A 320 8.48 -10.34 13.36
CA PHE A 320 8.30 -9.12 12.57
C PHE A 320 8.93 -9.23 11.19
N THR A 321 8.16 -8.88 10.16
CA THR A 321 8.59 -8.81 8.77
C THR A 321 8.16 -7.47 8.14
N SER A 322 8.80 -7.07 7.07
CA SER A 322 8.58 -5.78 6.42
C SER A 322 8.40 -5.93 4.92
N SER A 323 7.67 -5.00 4.28
CA SER A 323 7.45 -4.99 2.82
C SER A 323 8.76 -4.98 2.02
N VAL A 324 9.87 -4.49 2.57
CA VAL A 324 11.18 -4.54 1.91
C VAL A 324 11.74 -5.96 1.77
N ASP A 325 11.20 -6.93 2.54
CA ASP A 325 11.63 -8.33 2.53
C ASP A 325 11.10 -9.10 1.31
N LEU A 326 10.12 -8.54 0.62
CA LEU A 326 9.48 -9.21 -0.52
C LEU A 326 10.45 -9.36 -1.69
N LEU A 327 11.16 -8.30 -2.10
CA LEU A 327 12.10 -8.37 -3.21
C LEU A 327 13.21 -9.41 -3.01
N PRO A 328 14.01 -9.40 -1.92
CA PRO A 328 15.07 -10.38 -1.75
C PRO A 328 14.53 -11.81 -1.65
N THR A 329 13.33 -11.98 -1.07
CA THR A 329 12.68 -13.30 -0.99
C THR A 329 12.24 -13.78 -2.38
N ILE A 330 11.58 -12.95 -3.19
CA ILE A 330 11.18 -13.29 -4.56
C ILE A 330 12.41 -13.65 -5.40
N ALA A 331 13.49 -12.86 -5.34
CA ALA A 331 14.72 -13.16 -6.05
C ALA A 331 15.30 -14.53 -5.64
N HIS A 332 15.36 -14.81 -4.32
CA HIS A 332 15.80 -16.10 -3.80
C HIS A 332 14.95 -17.27 -4.29
N LEU A 333 13.61 -17.16 -4.19
CA LEU A 333 12.67 -18.21 -4.57
C LEU A 333 12.68 -18.53 -6.07
N THR A 334 13.01 -17.55 -6.90
CA THR A 334 13.10 -17.68 -8.36
C THR A 334 14.51 -18.03 -8.84
N GLY A 335 15.47 -18.26 -7.91
CA GLY A 335 16.85 -18.60 -8.23
C GLY A 335 17.65 -17.44 -8.83
N ASN A 336 17.17 -16.22 -8.69
CA ASN A 336 17.88 -15.02 -9.11
C ASN A 336 18.81 -14.52 -7.98
N PRO A 337 19.90 -13.80 -8.32
CA PRO A 337 20.73 -13.15 -7.31
C PRO A 337 19.92 -12.15 -6.49
N ILE A 338 20.13 -12.17 -5.17
CA ILE A 338 19.56 -11.15 -4.29
C ILE A 338 20.24 -9.82 -4.63
N PRO A 339 19.48 -8.77 -4.98
CA PRO A 339 20.07 -7.49 -5.35
C PRO A 339 20.81 -6.82 -4.18
N ASP A 340 22.04 -6.33 -4.43
CA ASP A 340 22.90 -5.68 -3.42
C ASP A 340 22.27 -4.39 -2.85
N TRP A 341 21.34 -3.76 -3.57
CA TRP A 341 20.64 -2.56 -3.13
C TRP A 341 19.46 -2.84 -2.19
N SER A 342 19.01 -4.10 -2.09
CA SER A 342 17.90 -4.48 -1.22
C SER A 342 18.27 -4.30 0.26
N GLU A 343 17.40 -3.64 1.01
CA GLU A 343 17.54 -3.42 2.45
C GLU A 343 16.76 -4.46 3.27
N GLY A 344 16.00 -5.33 2.60
CA GLY A 344 15.21 -6.39 3.22
C GLY A 344 16.01 -7.63 3.55
N MET A 345 15.39 -8.53 4.31
CA MET A 345 15.89 -9.86 4.65
C MET A 345 15.01 -10.92 3.97
N LEU A 346 15.52 -12.15 3.88
CA LEU A 346 14.67 -13.27 3.45
C LEU A 346 13.59 -13.53 4.50
N LEU A 347 12.37 -13.76 4.02
CA LEU A 347 11.25 -14.10 4.88
C LEU A 347 11.47 -15.48 5.54
N PRO A 348 11.15 -15.64 6.84
CA PRO A 348 11.14 -16.93 7.51
C PRO A 348 10.30 -17.97 6.73
N LYS A 349 10.70 -19.24 6.77
CA LYS A 349 10.15 -20.36 6.00
C LYS A 349 10.43 -20.31 4.49
N LEU A 350 10.90 -19.17 3.94
CA LEU A 350 11.21 -18.96 2.53
C LEU A 350 12.69 -18.60 2.30
N GLY A 351 13.57 -19.24 3.05
CA GLY A 351 15.02 -19.04 2.98
C GLY A 351 15.60 -18.21 4.11
N GLY A 352 14.78 -17.46 4.82
CA GLY A 352 15.16 -16.71 6.03
C GLY A 352 14.94 -17.49 7.32
N PHE A 353 15.28 -16.85 8.43
CA PHE A 353 15.09 -17.37 9.79
C PHE A 353 14.28 -16.37 10.62
N GLU A 354 13.66 -16.88 11.68
CA GLU A 354 12.91 -16.05 12.63
C GLU A 354 13.90 -15.26 13.51
N ASP A 355 13.70 -13.93 13.59
CA ASP A 355 14.50 -13.01 14.40
C ASP A 355 13.56 -12.02 15.12
N ASP A 356 13.31 -12.29 16.40
CA ASP A 356 12.43 -11.46 17.24
C ASP A 356 13.10 -10.14 17.67
N HIS A 357 14.42 -10.01 17.53
CA HIS A 357 15.17 -8.80 17.89
C HIS A 357 15.38 -7.85 16.70
N ARG A 358 14.88 -8.20 15.53
CA ARG A 358 14.98 -7.37 14.35
C ARG A 358 14.17 -6.09 14.50
N SER A 359 14.79 -4.95 14.18
CA SER A 359 14.11 -3.67 14.05
C SER A 359 13.46 -3.56 12.66
N ILE A 360 12.18 -3.24 12.62
CA ILE A 360 11.47 -2.86 11.39
C ILE A 360 11.01 -1.41 11.48
N PHE A 361 10.88 -0.76 10.32
CA PHE A 361 10.62 0.66 10.26
C PHE A 361 9.45 0.99 9.32
N SER A 362 8.62 1.93 9.75
CA SER A 362 7.59 2.56 8.94
C SER A 362 7.70 4.08 9.04
N MET A 363 7.40 4.81 7.97
CA MET A 363 7.52 6.27 8.01
C MET A 363 6.50 7.01 7.16
N ASP A 364 6.18 8.23 7.57
CA ASP A 364 5.61 9.29 6.73
C ASP A 364 6.62 10.43 6.59
N ALA A 365 6.90 10.82 5.36
CA ALA A 365 7.80 11.91 5.04
C ALA A 365 7.30 12.79 3.89
N LYS A 366 5.98 12.76 3.62
CA LYS A 366 5.35 13.44 2.47
C LYS A 366 5.60 14.93 2.38
N MET A 367 5.99 15.57 3.48
CA MET A 367 6.30 17.00 3.55
C MET A 367 7.75 17.36 3.19
N ASN A 368 8.58 16.37 2.80
CA ASN A 368 9.98 16.59 2.45
C ASN A 368 10.20 16.58 0.96
N SER A 369 11.23 17.27 0.51
CA SER A 369 11.76 17.10 -0.84
C SER A 369 12.52 15.76 -0.94
N SER A 370 12.40 15.08 -2.06
CA SER A 370 13.15 13.86 -2.36
C SER A 370 14.68 14.10 -2.43
N PHE A 371 15.13 15.34 -2.53
CA PHE A 371 16.52 15.72 -2.76
C PHE A 371 17.22 16.40 -1.55
N THR A 372 16.53 16.51 -0.44
CA THR A 372 17.06 17.18 0.78
C THR A 372 17.03 16.23 1.97
N PRO A 373 17.78 16.53 3.07
CA PRO A 373 17.62 15.80 4.31
C PRO A 373 16.17 15.76 4.80
N LEU A 374 15.81 14.72 5.53
CA LEU A 374 14.49 14.63 6.19
C LEU A 374 14.42 15.63 7.33
N HIS A 375 13.38 16.46 7.35
CA HIS A 375 13.13 17.48 8.36
C HIS A 375 11.74 17.40 8.98
N ASN A 376 10.72 16.97 8.20
CA ASN A 376 9.34 16.87 8.65
C ASN A 376 8.87 15.42 8.40
N TYR A 377 8.87 14.61 9.43
CA TYR A 377 8.56 13.18 9.30
C TYR A 377 7.98 12.60 10.57
N SER A 378 7.26 11.53 10.42
CA SER A 378 7.01 10.56 11.47
C SER A 378 7.76 9.28 11.12
N MET A 379 8.37 8.64 12.11
CA MET A 379 9.06 7.36 11.94
C MET A 379 8.72 6.45 13.11
N ALA A 380 8.22 5.26 12.81
CA ALA A 380 8.02 4.21 13.77
C ALA A 380 9.12 3.15 13.62
N MET A 381 9.62 2.68 14.73
CA MET A 381 10.49 1.52 14.86
C MET A 381 9.81 0.48 15.74
N THR A 382 9.69 -0.74 15.25
CA THR A 382 9.09 -1.85 15.99
C THR A 382 10.15 -2.94 16.20
N ARG A 383 10.35 -3.37 17.45
CA ARG A 383 11.29 -4.41 17.87
C ARG A 383 10.85 -4.99 19.22
N ASP A 384 11.14 -6.26 19.48
CA ASP A 384 10.88 -6.91 20.78
C ASP A 384 9.45 -6.68 21.29
N HIS A 385 8.46 -6.74 20.38
CA HIS A 385 7.04 -6.48 20.66
C HIS A 385 6.71 -5.06 21.14
N HIS A 386 7.63 -4.11 20.98
CA HIS A 386 7.43 -2.71 21.32
C HIS A 386 7.51 -1.84 20.07
N ARG A 387 6.78 -0.73 20.10
CA ARG A 387 6.85 0.31 19.07
C ARG A 387 7.23 1.63 19.67
N LEU A 388 8.28 2.25 19.10
CA LEU A 388 8.64 3.64 19.33
C LEU A 388 8.22 4.45 18.10
N VAL A 389 7.46 5.52 18.29
CA VAL A 389 7.12 6.48 17.24
C VAL A 389 7.76 7.82 17.56
N TYR A 390 8.44 8.40 16.58
CA TYR A 390 8.98 9.76 16.67
C TYR A 390 8.30 10.66 15.63
N TYR A 391 7.66 11.70 16.12
CA TYR A 391 7.07 12.78 15.32
C TYR A 391 8.03 13.97 15.33
N CYS A 392 8.51 14.38 14.15
CA CYS A 392 9.47 15.47 13.99
C CYS A 392 8.94 16.47 12.96
N TYR A 393 8.30 17.55 13.42
CA TYR A 393 7.76 18.64 12.61
C TYR A 393 8.22 19.99 13.17
N PRO A 394 9.52 20.35 12.98
CA PRO A 394 10.10 21.56 13.59
C PRO A 394 9.43 22.86 13.15
N LYS A 395 8.89 22.94 11.93
CA LYS A 395 8.16 24.11 11.44
C LYS A 395 6.87 24.36 12.23
N ASP A 396 6.26 23.30 12.72
CA ASP A 396 5.03 23.34 13.52
C ASP A 396 5.35 23.38 15.03
N HIS A 397 6.63 23.45 15.40
CA HIS A 397 7.12 23.33 16.79
C HIS A 397 6.63 22.04 17.48
N TYR A 398 6.47 20.96 16.70
CA TYR A 398 5.97 19.69 17.20
C TYR A 398 7.07 18.63 17.12
N GLN A 399 7.49 18.14 18.29
CA GLN A 399 8.38 17.00 18.45
C GLN A 399 7.86 16.18 19.61
N LYS A 400 7.60 14.89 19.35
CA LYS A 400 7.03 13.98 20.35
C LYS A 400 7.52 12.55 20.11
N TYR A 401 7.76 11.83 21.17
CA TYR A 401 7.94 10.40 21.17
C TYR A 401 6.72 9.73 21.81
N GLU A 402 6.35 8.58 21.30
CA GLU A 402 5.37 7.67 21.89
C GLU A 402 5.97 6.27 21.92
N PHE A 403 5.70 5.49 22.98
CA PHE A 403 6.22 4.15 23.15
C PHE A 403 5.16 3.20 23.66
N TYR A 404 4.97 2.07 22.99
CA TYR A 404 3.91 1.12 23.24
C TYR A 404 4.45 -0.29 23.38
N ASP A 405 3.83 -1.09 24.27
CA ASP A 405 4.01 -2.54 24.38
C ASP A 405 2.87 -3.22 23.60
N LEU A 406 3.15 -3.73 22.41
CA LEU A 406 2.15 -4.26 21.48
C LEU A 406 1.54 -5.60 21.94
N ASP A 407 2.19 -6.32 22.86
CA ASP A 407 1.62 -7.55 23.43
C ASP A 407 0.64 -7.26 24.55
N ALA A 408 0.98 -6.31 25.43
CA ALA A 408 0.13 -5.92 26.55
C ALA A 408 -0.94 -4.88 26.16
N ASP A 409 -0.69 -4.08 25.14
CA ASP A 409 -1.53 -2.98 24.64
C ASP A 409 -1.57 -2.95 23.10
N PRO A 410 -2.17 -3.95 22.46
CA PRO A 410 -2.24 -4.03 21.00
C PRO A 410 -3.05 -2.88 20.36
N GLU A 411 -3.83 -2.16 21.14
CA GLU A 411 -4.62 -0.99 20.73
C GLU A 411 -3.84 0.34 20.85
N GLU A 412 -2.59 0.30 21.36
CA GLU A 412 -1.73 1.48 21.53
C GLU A 412 -2.42 2.62 22.33
N LEU A 413 -3.09 2.26 23.45
CA LEU A 413 -3.85 3.19 24.28
C LEU A 413 -2.98 3.91 25.31
N LYS A 414 -1.92 3.26 25.78
CA LYS A 414 -1.10 3.72 26.88
C LYS A 414 0.31 4.04 26.41
N ASP A 415 0.59 5.32 26.18
CA ASP A 415 1.94 5.79 25.93
C ASP A 415 2.83 5.59 27.18
N LEU A 416 3.83 4.72 27.06
CA LEU A 416 4.80 4.39 28.11
C LEU A 416 6.04 5.29 28.09
N TYR A 417 6.23 6.10 27.05
CA TYR A 417 7.41 6.94 26.88
C TYR A 417 7.64 7.91 28.07
N PRO A 418 6.60 8.54 28.67
CA PRO A 418 6.78 9.41 29.83
C PRO A 418 7.39 8.74 31.05
N SER A 419 7.29 7.40 31.17
CA SER A 419 7.93 6.63 32.24
C SER A 419 9.41 6.32 31.96
N SER A 420 9.93 6.71 30.79
CA SER A 420 11.31 6.55 30.33
C SER A 420 11.88 5.12 30.54
N PRO A 421 11.25 4.08 30.00
CA PRO A 421 11.79 2.74 30.10
C PRO A 421 13.12 2.66 29.34
N SER A 422 14.06 1.86 29.84
CA SER A 422 15.41 1.72 29.25
C SER A 422 15.36 1.28 27.78
N LEU A 423 14.43 0.40 27.44
CA LEU A 423 14.22 -0.04 26.05
C LEU A 423 13.77 1.10 25.14
N ALA A 424 12.88 1.99 25.61
CA ALA A 424 12.47 3.15 24.81
C ALA A 424 13.65 4.08 24.51
N GLN A 425 14.56 4.27 25.49
CA GLN A 425 15.77 5.08 25.27
C GLN A 425 16.74 4.42 24.29
N GLU A 426 16.93 3.11 24.39
CA GLU A 426 17.77 2.34 23.46
C GLU A 426 17.20 2.41 22.02
N MET A 427 15.89 2.19 21.86
CA MET A 427 15.22 2.29 20.56
C MET A 427 15.28 3.71 20.00
N GLN A 428 15.16 4.74 20.85
CA GLN A 428 15.32 6.14 20.43
C GLN A 428 16.71 6.42 19.89
N ASP A 429 17.75 5.96 20.57
CA ASP A 429 19.14 6.18 20.15
C ASP A 429 19.41 5.51 18.80
N GLU A 430 18.91 4.28 18.60
CA GLU A 430 18.99 3.56 17.31
C GLU A 430 18.23 4.30 16.20
N LEU A 431 16.98 4.75 16.47
CA LEU A 431 16.16 5.48 15.50
C LEU A 431 16.84 6.79 15.09
N LEU A 432 17.37 7.57 16.05
CA LEU A 432 18.07 8.82 15.77
C LEU A 432 19.36 8.59 14.98
N GLN A 433 20.11 7.54 15.30
CA GLN A 433 21.30 7.13 14.54
C GLN A 433 20.91 6.78 13.08
N LYS A 434 19.80 6.05 12.88
CA LYS A 434 19.28 5.74 11.56
C LYS A 434 18.92 7.01 10.77
N VAL A 435 18.24 7.95 11.40
CA VAL A 435 17.88 9.24 10.76
C VAL A 435 19.14 10.02 10.37
N GLU A 436 20.16 10.06 11.23
CA GLU A 436 21.44 10.71 10.89
C GLU A 436 22.11 10.01 9.69
N GLU A 437 22.18 8.69 9.70
CA GLU A 437 22.78 7.88 8.64
C GLU A 437 22.09 8.16 7.27
N VAL A 438 20.77 8.09 7.21
CA VAL A 438 20.01 8.26 5.95
C VAL A 438 19.99 9.70 5.45
N ASN A 439 20.27 10.67 6.30
CA ASN A 439 20.39 12.08 5.95
C ASN A 439 21.81 12.46 5.44
N LYS A 440 22.87 11.70 5.78
CA LYS A 440 24.26 12.00 5.38
C LYS A 440 24.43 12.25 3.87
N PRO A 441 23.86 11.42 2.97
CA PRO A 441 24.02 11.63 1.52
C PRO A 441 23.38 12.93 1.00
N PHE A 442 22.46 13.51 1.74
CA PHE A 442 21.69 14.71 1.37
C PHE A 442 22.18 15.96 2.09
N GLN A 443 23.11 15.84 3.03
CA GLN A 443 23.79 16.99 3.63
C GLN A 443 24.79 17.52 2.59
N ARG A 444 24.57 18.71 2.07
CA ARG A 444 25.56 19.38 1.20
C ARG A 444 26.85 19.54 2.00
N ASN A 445 27.94 18.94 1.51
CA ASN A 445 29.27 19.28 2.00
C ASN A 445 29.44 20.78 1.90
N GLY A 446 29.53 21.44 3.02
CA GLY A 446 29.67 22.86 3.32
C GLY A 446 29.78 23.80 2.11
N LEU A 447 28.73 24.57 1.85
CA LEU A 447 28.83 25.90 1.29
C LEU A 447 28.64 26.89 2.40
#